data_8d77725425f43f7392ff7346f4ad4e40
#
_entry.id   8d77725425f43f7392ff7346f4ad4e40
#
_cell.length_a   1.000
_cell.length_b   1.000
_cell.length_c   1.000
_cell.angle_alpha   90.00
_cell.angle_beta   90.00
_cell.angle_gamma   90.00
#
_symmetry.space_group_name_H-M   'P 1'
#
loop_
_entity.id
_entity.type
_entity.pdbx_description
1 polymer ?
#
loop_
_entity_poly.entity_id
_entity_poly.type
_entity_poly.pdbx_seq_one_letter_code
_entity_poly.pdbx_strand_id
1 'polypeptide(L)'
;MTKILGITDIWHGDTAWDQVIIDKPDIVIINPNSGPGKEKQQEILELVRKLKAFGIKVLGYVPLGWTNRPVAEVLDEANRHKQWYGVDGIFWDEAPTSSGALGYLRNVHGFARGSKKTGLSVFNPGTMPAQVTLYTFMISLPGSIWVTFEGTESDYYQQQPKTMFYMDRQAHIVYAANLGVARSIMQANKVGWKFVT
;
A
#
# COMPACT_ATOMS: atom_id res chain seq x y z
N MET A 1 14.83 -0.79 11.60
CA MET A 1 13.70 -1.68 11.98
C MET A 1 12.78 -1.76 10.79
N THR A 2 12.42 -2.94 10.32
CA THR A 2 11.49 -3.12 9.20
C THR A 2 10.08 -2.77 9.68
N LYS A 3 9.36 -1.98 8.89
CA LYS A 3 7.99 -1.58 9.20
C LYS A 3 7.00 -2.61 8.65
N ILE A 4 5.87 -2.77 9.31
CA ILE A 4 4.84 -3.74 8.95
C ILE A 4 3.73 -3.02 8.17
N LEU A 5 3.47 -3.50 6.96
CA LEU A 5 2.35 -3.10 6.11
C LEU A 5 1.28 -4.19 6.18
N GLY A 6 0.11 -3.89 6.72
CA GLY A 6 -1.03 -4.81 6.72
C GLY A 6 -1.94 -4.53 5.53
N ILE A 7 -2.14 -5.52 4.66
CA ILE A 7 -3.15 -5.47 3.61
C ILE A 7 -4.30 -6.35 4.07
N THR A 8 -5.51 -5.81 4.10
CA THR A 8 -6.64 -6.56 4.62
C THR A 8 -7.78 -6.59 3.61
N ASP A 9 -8.06 -7.78 3.09
CA ASP A 9 -9.35 -8.11 2.53
C ASP A 9 -10.32 -8.61 3.64
N ILE A 10 -10.04 -8.22 4.88
CA ILE A 10 -10.85 -8.58 6.03
C ILE A 10 -12.14 -7.74 5.99
N TRP A 11 -13.28 -8.43 6.00
CA TRP A 11 -14.58 -7.78 6.10
C TRP A 11 -14.69 -6.96 7.39
N HIS A 12 -15.26 -5.76 7.33
CA HIS A 12 -15.30 -4.82 8.47
C HIS A 12 -15.98 -5.34 9.75
N GLY A 13 -16.82 -6.36 9.65
CA GLY A 13 -17.44 -7.06 10.80
C GLY A 13 -16.66 -8.27 11.33
N ASP A 14 -15.48 -8.56 10.79
CA ASP A 14 -14.69 -9.72 11.20
C ASP A 14 -13.94 -9.45 12.51
N THR A 15 -13.92 -10.44 13.41
CA THR A 15 -13.14 -10.42 14.65
C THR A 15 -11.63 -10.40 14.40
N ALA A 16 -11.16 -10.74 13.20
CA ALA A 16 -9.76 -10.65 12.81
C ALA A 16 -9.19 -9.23 12.95
N TRP A 17 -10.02 -8.19 12.93
CA TRP A 17 -9.57 -6.82 13.22
C TRP A 17 -9.04 -6.62 14.63
N ASP A 18 -9.52 -7.39 15.61
CA ASP A 18 -8.98 -7.35 16.97
C ASP A 18 -7.55 -7.88 17.00
N GLN A 19 -7.26 -8.94 16.21
CA GLN A 19 -5.90 -9.44 16.07
C GLN A 19 -4.98 -8.42 15.35
N VAL A 20 -5.47 -7.75 14.31
CA VAL A 20 -4.71 -6.67 13.63
C VAL A 20 -4.33 -5.55 14.61
N ILE A 21 -5.23 -5.20 15.53
CA ILE A 21 -4.96 -4.18 16.57
C ILE A 21 -3.91 -4.67 17.57
N ILE A 22 -3.96 -5.96 17.95
CA ILE A 22 -2.97 -6.59 18.85
C ILE A 22 -1.59 -6.62 18.20
N ASP A 23 -1.52 -7.03 16.93
CA ASP A 23 -0.28 -7.12 16.16
C ASP A 23 0.32 -5.75 15.84
N LYS A 24 -0.51 -4.72 15.85
CA LYS A 24 -0.16 -3.31 15.70
C LYS A 24 0.79 -3.04 14.52
N PRO A 25 0.38 -3.31 13.28
CA PRO A 25 1.18 -2.93 12.12
C PRO A 25 1.34 -1.40 12.03
N ASP A 26 2.40 -0.94 11.36
CA ASP A 26 2.60 0.50 11.14
C ASP A 26 1.54 1.11 10.22
N ILE A 27 1.08 0.33 9.24
CA ILE A 27 0.10 0.74 8.21
C ILE A 27 -0.90 -0.39 7.98
N VAL A 28 -2.16 -0.03 7.81
CA VAL A 28 -3.25 -0.90 7.32
C VAL A 28 -3.87 -0.29 6.07
N ILE A 29 -4.25 -1.13 5.11
CA ILE A 29 -4.98 -0.71 3.91
C ILE A 29 -6.42 -1.17 4.05
N ILE A 30 -7.37 -0.25 3.90
CA ILE A 30 -8.81 -0.58 3.85
C ILE A 30 -9.28 -0.58 2.41
N ASN A 31 -10.07 -1.60 2.06
CA ASN A 31 -10.67 -1.79 0.76
C ASN A 31 -12.18 -2.10 0.89
N PRO A 32 -13.04 -1.10 1.13
CA PRO A 32 -14.46 -1.32 1.37
C PRO A 32 -15.20 -2.01 0.22
N ASN A 33 -14.86 -1.69 -1.02
CA ASN A 33 -15.51 -2.26 -2.21
C ASN A 33 -14.67 -1.99 -3.47
N SER A 34 -13.49 -2.61 -3.58
CA SER A 34 -12.50 -2.33 -4.65
C SER A 34 -12.26 -0.82 -4.84
N GLY A 35 -12.18 -0.11 -3.72
CA GLY A 35 -12.16 1.34 -3.59
C GLY A 35 -13.01 1.81 -2.42
N PRO A 36 -13.40 3.11 -2.37
CA PRO A 36 -14.18 3.68 -1.25
C PRO A 36 -15.65 3.22 -1.22
N GLY A 37 -16.12 2.57 -2.29
CA GLY A 37 -17.54 2.26 -2.47
C GLY A 37 -18.35 3.44 -3.04
N LYS A 38 -19.65 3.21 -3.21
CA LYS A 38 -20.61 4.21 -3.76
C LYS A 38 -21.10 5.18 -2.70
N GLU A 39 -21.13 4.75 -1.46
CA GLU A 39 -21.62 5.51 -0.31
C GLU A 39 -20.71 5.31 0.90
N LYS A 40 -20.76 6.26 1.83
CA LYS A 40 -20.00 6.18 3.07
C LYS A 40 -20.57 5.08 3.97
N GLN A 41 -19.70 4.15 4.39
CA GLN A 41 -20.04 3.09 5.33
C GLN A 41 -19.62 3.48 6.74
N GLN A 42 -20.58 3.51 7.66
CA GLN A 42 -20.33 3.96 9.03
C GLN A 42 -19.38 3.01 9.77
N GLU A 43 -19.50 1.72 9.52
CA GLU A 43 -18.67 0.67 10.12
C GLU A 43 -17.18 0.84 9.74
N ILE A 44 -16.92 1.19 8.48
CA ILE A 44 -15.56 1.48 8.01
C ILE A 44 -14.99 2.73 8.70
N LEU A 45 -15.81 3.78 8.86
CA LEU A 45 -15.38 4.98 9.57
C LEU A 45 -15.02 4.66 11.04
N GLU A 46 -15.82 3.84 11.72
CA GLU A 46 -15.57 3.44 13.11
C GLU A 46 -14.31 2.59 13.22
N LEU A 47 -14.13 1.63 12.30
CA LEU A 47 -12.90 0.84 12.21
C LEU A 47 -11.65 1.72 12.02
N VAL A 48 -11.70 2.66 11.08
CA VAL A 48 -10.57 3.59 10.85
C VAL A 48 -10.27 4.41 12.10
N ARG A 49 -11.29 4.91 12.79
CA ARG A 49 -11.11 5.64 14.06
C ARG A 49 -10.46 4.77 15.13
N LYS A 50 -10.91 3.49 15.25
CA LYS A 50 -10.34 2.52 16.19
C LYS A 50 -8.87 2.27 15.87
N LEU A 51 -8.52 1.95 14.63
CA LEU A 51 -7.14 1.71 14.21
C LEU A 51 -6.23 2.93 14.52
N LYS A 52 -6.68 4.12 14.16
CA LYS A 52 -5.93 5.37 14.41
C LYS A 52 -5.76 5.68 15.90
N ALA A 53 -6.72 5.34 16.75
CA ALA A 53 -6.61 5.49 18.20
C ALA A 53 -5.48 4.62 18.78
N PHE A 54 -5.17 3.48 18.16
CA PHE A 54 -4.02 2.64 18.50
C PHE A 54 -2.71 3.08 17.82
N GLY A 55 -2.72 4.19 17.06
CA GLY A 55 -1.53 4.73 16.40
C GLY A 55 -1.20 4.06 15.07
N ILE A 56 -2.10 3.21 14.54
CA ILE A 56 -1.95 2.55 13.24
C ILE A 56 -2.35 3.55 12.15
N LYS A 57 -1.52 3.70 11.12
CA LYS A 57 -1.86 4.52 9.95
C LYS A 57 -2.76 3.74 9.00
N VAL A 58 -3.74 4.43 8.41
CA VAL A 58 -4.70 3.79 7.51
C VAL A 58 -4.61 4.40 6.12
N LEU A 59 -4.47 3.54 5.11
CA LEU A 59 -4.53 3.92 3.69
C LEU A 59 -5.85 3.46 3.08
N GLY A 60 -6.35 4.25 2.13
CA GLY A 60 -7.46 3.83 1.27
C GLY A 60 -6.93 3.14 0.01
N TYR A 61 -7.54 2.04 -0.38
CA TYR A 61 -7.24 1.32 -1.62
C TYR A 61 -7.87 2.02 -2.83
N VAL A 62 -7.10 2.26 -3.88
CA VAL A 62 -7.60 2.78 -5.16
C VAL A 62 -6.85 2.13 -6.32
N PRO A 63 -7.53 1.37 -7.21
CA PRO A 63 -6.89 0.79 -8.38
C PRO A 63 -6.65 1.84 -9.47
N LEU A 64 -5.48 1.83 -10.08
CA LEU A 64 -5.11 2.73 -11.18
C LEU A 64 -5.41 2.14 -12.57
N GLY A 65 -5.64 0.83 -12.67
CA GLY A 65 -5.89 0.12 -13.92
C GLY A 65 -4.72 0.27 -14.91
N TRP A 66 -3.49 0.28 -14.41
CA TRP A 66 -2.27 0.47 -15.21
C TRP A 66 -2.31 1.70 -16.14
N THR A 67 -2.98 2.78 -15.71
CA THR A 67 -3.31 4.01 -16.44
C THR A 67 -4.52 3.95 -17.38
N ASN A 68 -5.24 2.84 -17.45
CA ASN A 68 -6.46 2.75 -18.26
C ASN A 68 -7.63 3.54 -17.64
N ARG A 69 -7.54 3.87 -16.35
CA ARG A 69 -8.54 4.68 -15.66
C ARG A 69 -8.19 6.17 -15.77
N PRO A 70 -9.16 7.04 -16.09
CA PRO A 70 -8.95 8.49 -16.09
C PRO A 70 -8.46 8.99 -14.72
N VAL A 71 -7.47 9.89 -14.72
CA VAL A 71 -6.91 10.43 -13.48
C VAL A 71 -7.97 11.11 -12.60
N ALA A 72 -8.97 11.74 -13.20
CA ALA A 72 -10.06 12.39 -12.47
C ALA A 72 -10.89 11.40 -11.65
N GLU A 73 -11.17 10.21 -12.18
CA GLU A 73 -11.93 9.17 -11.47
C GLU A 73 -11.15 8.62 -10.27
N VAL A 74 -9.87 8.30 -10.45
CA VAL A 74 -9.05 7.77 -9.35
C VAL A 74 -8.81 8.82 -8.26
N LEU A 75 -8.71 10.10 -8.65
CA LEU A 75 -8.62 11.20 -7.68
C LEU A 75 -9.93 11.41 -6.91
N ASP A 76 -11.08 11.22 -7.55
CA ASP A 76 -12.38 11.27 -6.89
C ASP A 76 -12.52 10.15 -5.85
N GLU A 77 -12.14 8.91 -6.18
CA GLU A 77 -12.12 7.79 -5.24
C GLU A 77 -11.17 8.07 -4.05
N ALA A 78 -9.97 8.54 -4.34
CA ALA A 78 -9.02 8.91 -3.30
C ALA A 78 -9.55 10.05 -2.40
N ASN A 79 -10.26 11.00 -2.99
CA ASN A 79 -10.91 12.09 -2.24
C ASN A 79 -12.03 11.57 -1.33
N ARG A 80 -12.85 10.62 -1.83
CA ARG A 80 -13.88 9.96 -1.00
C ARG A 80 -13.26 9.23 0.18
N HIS A 81 -12.18 8.48 0.00
CA HIS A 81 -11.45 7.86 1.12
C HIS A 81 -11.02 8.89 2.17
N LYS A 82 -10.45 10.02 1.75
CA LYS A 82 -10.04 11.09 2.67
C LYS A 82 -11.22 11.75 3.37
N GLN A 83 -12.28 12.08 2.65
CA GLN A 83 -13.44 12.79 3.20
C GLN A 83 -14.32 11.90 4.07
N TRP A 84 -14.53 10.64 3.66
CA TRP A 84 -15.44 9.74 4.36
C TRP A 84 -14.81 9.07 5.57
N TYR A 85 -13.53 8.65 5.43
CA TYR A 85 -12.86 7.81 6.42
C TYR A 85 -11.67 8.49 7.09
N GLY A 86 -11.18 9.60 6.55
CA GLY A 86 -10.05 10.33 7.16
C GLY A 86 -8.74 9.55 7.11
N VAL A 87 -8.49 8.82 6.02
CA VAL A 87 -7.27 8.02 5.83
C VAL A 87 -6.00 8.87 5.79
N ASP A 88 -4.87 8.28 6.17
CA ASP A 88 -3.57 8.95 6.25
C ASP A 88 -2.83 8.97 4.90
N GLY A 89 -3.33 8.27 3.91
CA GLY A 89 -2.77 8.21 2.57
C GLY A 89 -3.53 7.25 1.66
N ILE A 90 -2.94 6.95 0.51
CA ILE A 90 -3.56 6.07 -0.48
C ILE A 90 -2.60 4.96 -0.89
N PHE A 91 -3.14 3.76 -1.00
CA PHE A 91 -2.53 2.61 -1.65
C PHE A 91 -3.05 2.55 -3.08
N TRP A 92 -2.16 2.81 -4.02
CA TRP A 92 -2.42 2.83 -5.45
C TRP A 92 -2.11 1.46 -6.03
N ASP A 93 -3.12 0.65 -6.20
CA ASP A 93 -2.98 -0.67 -6.81
C ASP A 93 -2.98 -0.60 -8.34
N GLU A 94 -2.58 -1.69 -8.98
CA GLU A 94 -2.46 -1.75 -10.45
C GLU A 94 -1.65 -0.56 -11.01
N ALA A 95 -0.55 -0.23 -10.33
CA ALA A 95 0.29 0.89 -10.72
C ALA A 95 1.07 0.58 -12.01
N PRO A 96 1.22 1.55 -12.92
CA PRO A 96 1.92 1.34 -14.17
C PRO A 96 3.42 1.11 -13.97
N THR A 97 4.01 0.29 -14.86
CA THR A 97 5.44 -0.02 -14.87
C THR A 97 6.22 0.73 -15.97
N SER A 98 5.54 1.47 -16.85
CA SER A 98 6.13 2.21 -17.94
C SER A 98 6.54 3.63 -17.53
N SER A 99 7.73 4.07 -17.92
CA SER A 99 8.24 5.43 -17.67
C SER A 99 7.33 6.53 -18.25
N GLY A 100 6.59 6.24 -19.33
CA GLY A 100 5.62 7.16 -19.92
C GLY A 100 4.48 7.56 -18.98
N ALA A 101 4.23 6.76 -17.93
CA ALA A 101 3.19 7.03 -16.94
C ALA A 101 3.58 8.07 -15.87
N LEU A 102 4.81 8.62 -15.90
CA LEU A 102 5.30 9.50 -14.83
C LEU A 102 4.38 10.72 -14.59
N GLY A 103 3.80 11.29 -15.63
CA GLY A 103 2.86 12.41 -15.50
C GLY A 103 1.60 12.03 -14.71
N TYR A 104 1.04 10.87 -15.02
CA TYR A 104 -0.11 10.31 -14.31
C TYR A 104 0.22 10.05 -12.83
N LEU A 105 1.35 9.38 -12.60
CA LEU A 105 1.83 9.07 -11.23
C LEU A 105 2.10 10.33 -10.39
N ARG A 106 2.59 11.41 -10.99
CA ARG A 106 2.78 12.69 -10.29
C ARG A 106 1.47 13.28 -9.79
N ASN A 107 0.39 13.20 -10.58
CA ASN A 107 -0.92 13.70 -10.18
C ASN A 107 -1.45 12.94 -8.96
N VAL A 108 -1.50 11.60 -9.02
CA VAL A 108 -2.02 10.78 -7.92
C VAL A 108 -1.13 10.86 -6.68
N HIS A 109 0.20 10.87 -6.85
CA HIS A 109 1.14 11.05 -5.76
C HIS A 109 0.97 12.41 -5.07
N GLY A 110 0.90 13.47 -5.86
CA GLY A 110 0.69 14.82 -5.33
C GLY A 110 -0.58 14.93 -4.51
N PHE A 111 -1.66 14.33 -4.99
CA PHE A 111 -2.93 14.27 -4.27
C PHE A 111 -2.81 13.51 -2.93
N ALA A 112 -2.21 12.32 -2.93
CA ALA A 112 -2.03 11.54 -1.71
C ALA A 112 -1.19 12.29 -0.67
N ARG A 113 -0.09 12.90 -1.12
CA ARG A 113 0.82 13.68 -0.25
C ARG A 113 0.17 14.90 0.36
N GLY A 114 -0.77 15.53 -0.35
CA GLY A 114 -1.42 16.75 0.07
C GLY A 114 -0.47 17.95 0.15
N SER A 115 -1.01 19.13 0.47
CA SER A 115 -0.24 20.39 0.53
C SER A 115 0.92 20.36 1.52
N LYS A 116 0.75 19.69 2.66
CA LYS A 116 1.78 19.54 3.70
C LYS A 116 2.81 18.45 3.39
N LYS A 117 2.65 17.70 2.31
CA LYS A 117 3.49 16.57 1.90
C LYS A 117 3.68 15.49 2.97
N THR A 118 2.73 15.32 3.86
CA THR A 118 2.78 14.35 4.97
C THR A 118 1.97 13.09 4.71
N GLY A 119 1.05 13.10 3.74
CA GLY A 119 0.24 11.95 3.40
C GLY A 119 1.10 10.81 2.82
N LEU A 120 0.69 9.58 3.05
CA LEU A 120 1.38 8.40 2.53
C LEU A 120 0.89 8.09 1.09
N SER A 121 1.81 7.60 0.27
CA SER A 121 1.55 7.24 -1.13
C SER A 121 2.32 5.96 -1.42
N VAL A 122 1.61 4.84 -1.49
CA VAL A 122 2.16 3.50 -1.75
C VAL A 122 1.68 3.05 -3.11
N PHE A 123 2.59 2.59 -3.96
CA PHE A 123 2.29 2.08 -5.30
C PHE A 123 2.53 0.58 -5.35
N ASN A 124 1.54 -0.17 -5.83
CA ASN A 124 1.64 -1.59 -6.10
C ASN A 124 1.45 -1.87 -7.60
N PRO A 125 2.51 -2.16 -8.35
CA PRO A 125 2.40 -2.55 -9.76
C PRO A 125 2.10 -4.04 -9.95
N GLY A 126 2.06 -4.87 -8.88
CA GLY A 126 1.97 -6.33 -8.95
C GLY A 126 3.24 -7.01 -9.48
N THR A 127 4.02 -6.31 -10.27
CA THR A 127 5.31 -6.76 -10.80
C THR A 127 6.36 -5.67 -10.66
N MET A 128 7.62 -6.06 -10.45
CA MET A 128 8.70 -5.07 -10.33
C MET A 128 8.91 -4.34 -11.66
N PRO A 129 8.81 -3.00 -11.71
CA PRO A 129 9.23 -2.22 -12.88
C PRO A 129 10.71 -2.46 -13.21
N ALA A 130 11.10 -2.25 -14.47
CA ALA A 130 12.52 -2.23 -14.82
C ALA A 130 13.29 -1.30 -13.87
N GLN A 131 14.48 -1.68 -13.44
CA GLN A 131 15.21 -0.97 -12.37
C GLN A 131 15.40 0.52 -12.66
N VAL A 132 15.72 0.87 -13.91
CA VAL A 132 15.86 2.27 -14.35
C VAL A 132 14.54 3.03 -14.24
N THR A 133 13.42 2.40 -14.56
CA THR A 133 12.08 2.99 -14.45
C THR A 133 11.70 3.19 -12.98
N LEU A 134 11.90 2.18 -12.15
CA LEU A 134 11.65 2.27 -10.71
C LEU A 134 12.50 3.38 -10.07
N TYR A 135 13.78 3.44 -10.41
CA TYR A 135 14.67 4.52 -9.94
C TYR A 135 14.13 5.89 -10.33
N THR A 136 13.75 6.06 -11.62
CA THR A 136 13.16 7.31 -12.14
C THR A 136 11.88 7.68 -11.39
N PHE A 137 11.01 6.72 -11.10
CA PHE A 137 9.79 6.96 -10.31
C PHE A 137 10.14 7.41 -8.90
N MET A 138 11.05 6.70 -8.22
CA MET A 138 11.40 7.02 -6.84
C MET A 138 12.05 8.40 -6.69
N ILE A 139 12.94 8.81 -7.60
CA ILE A 139 13.52 10.16 -7.54
C ILE A 139 12.50 11.26 -7.89
N SER A 140 11.58 10.98 -8.83
CA SER A 140 10.57 11.94 -9.27
C SER A 140 9.37 12.07 -8.33
N LEU A 141 9.15 11.07 -7.47
CA LEU A 141 8.04 10.98 -6.53
C LEU A 141 8.59 10.85 -5.09
N PRO A 142 9.15 11.91 -4.52
CA PRO A 142 9.84 11.83 -3.23
C PRO A 142 8.88 11.42 -2.10
N GLY A 143 9.29 10.42 -1.31
CA GLY A 143 8.50 9.87 -0.22
C GLY A 143 7.43 8.86 -0.65
N SER A 144 7.39 8.46 -1.93
CA SER A 144 6.59 7.31 -2.37
C SER A 144 7.20 6.00 -1.86
N ILE A 145 6.36 5.03 -1.56
CA ILE A 145 6.73 3.65 -1.25
C ILE A 145 6.30 2.79 -2.43
N TRP A 146 7.11 1.82 -2.81
CA TRP A 146 6.84 0.94 -3.95
C TRP A 146 6.85 -0.52 -3.52
N VAL A 147 5.77 -1.24 -3.83
CA VAL A 147 5.76 -2.70 -3.74
C VAL A 147 6.62 -3.23 -4.88
N THR A 148 7.74 -3.86 -4.53
CA THR A 148 8.73 -4.38 -5.49
C THR A 148 8.74 -5.90 -5.54
N PHE A 149 7.94 -6.53 -4.72
CA PHE A 149 7.60 -7.94 -4.78
C PHE A 149 6.20 -8.16 -4.23
N GLU A 150 5.41 -8.94 -4.95
CA GLU A 150 4.14 -9.49 -4.50
C GLU A 150 4.04 -10.93 -5.03
N GLY A 151 3.82 -11.88 -4.15
CA GLY A 151 3.74 -13.29 -4.54
C GLY A 151 3.67 -14.24 -3.35
N THR A 152 3.64 -15.54 -3.65
CA THR A 152 3.65 -16.58 -2.62
C THR A 152 5.03 -16.71 -1.94
N GLU A 153 5.05 -17.41 -0.81
CA GLU A 153 6.30 -17.83 -0.16
C GLU A 153 7.24 -18.53 -1.16
N SER A 154 6.71 -19.45 -1.97
CA SER A 154 7.49 -20.17 -2.98
C SER A 154 8.13 -19.23 -4.00
N ASP A 155 7.35 -18.28 -4.52
CA ASP A 155 7.84 -17.27 -5.45
C ASP A 155 8.94 -16.40 -4.82
N TYR A 156 8.77 -16.04 -3.53
CA TYR A 156 9.73 -15.22 -2.81
C TYR A 156 11.13 -15.90 -2.73
N TYR A 157 11.14 -17.20 -2.44
CA TYR A 157 12.40 -17.95 -2.39
C TYR A 157 12.99 -18.23 -3.76
N GLN A 158 12.17 -18.48 -4.77
CA GLN A 158 12.64 -18.70 -6.15
C GLN A 158 13.21 -17.41 -6.76
N GLN A 159 12.50 -16.30 -6.65
CA GLN A 159 12.88 -15.04 -7.28
C GLN A 159 13.94 -14.27 -6.48
N GLN A 160 14.04 -14.50 -5.17
CA GLN A 160 14.95 -13.81 -4.26
C GLN A 160 15.01 -12.30 -4.56
N PRO A 161 13.89 -11.56 -4.42
CA PRO A 161 13.79 -10.19 -4.90
C PRO A 161 14.93 -9.33 -4.33
N LYS A 162 15.65 -8.67 -5.25
CA LYS A 162 16.81 -7.84 -4.91
C LYS A 162 16.42 -6.38 -4.84
N THR A 163 16.79 -5.73 -3.76
CA THR A 163 16.67 -4.28 -3.60
C THR A 163 18.05 -3.65 -3.77
N MET A 164 18.16 -2.67 -4.67
CA MET A 164 19.45 -2.06 -5.01
C MET A 164 19.59 -0.60 -4.55
N PHE A 165 18.47 0.11 -4.32
CA PHE A 165 18.45 1.53 -3.93
C PHE A 165 17.15 1.84 -3.17
N TYR A 166 17.17 2.89 -2.35
CA TYR A 166 16.01 3.36 -1.55
C TYR A 166 15.25 2.23 -0.85
N MET A 167 15.98 1.32 -0.18
CA MET A 167 15.39 0.13 0.47
C MET A 167 14.31 0.49 1.48
N ASP A 168 14.45 1.63 2.15
CA ASP A 168 13.48 2.19 3.10
C ASP A 168 12.14 2.58 2.46
N ARG A 169 12.11 2.71 1.13
CA ARG A 169 10.94 3.06 0.31
C ARG A 169 10.43 1.89 -0.55
N GLN A 170 10.91 0.69 -0.33
CA GLN A 170 10.44 -0.51 -0.99
C GLN A 170 9.68 -1.39 -0.01
N ALA A 171 8.67 -2.09 -0.55
CA ALA A 171 7.83 -3.01 0.18
C ALA A 171 7.80 -4.38 -0.50
N HIS A 172 7.72 -5.45 0.29
CA HIS A 172 7.42 -6.79 -0.20
C HIS A 172 6.11 -7.28 0.42
N ILE A 173 5.26 -7.86 -0.41
CA ILE A 173 4.02 -8.54 -0.02
C ILE A 173 4.23 -10.03 -0.28
N VAL A 174 4.13 -10.84 0.77
CA VAL A 174 4.28 -12.30 0.67
C VAL A 174 3.06 -12.95 1.33
N TYR A 175 2.32 -13.74 0.58
CA TYR A 175 1.13 -14.43 1.05
C TYR A 175 1.31 -15.95 1.07
N ALA A 176 0.40 -16.63 1.77
CA ALA A 176 0.42 -18.08 1.98
C ALA A 176 1.73 -18.60 2.63
N ALA A 177 2.33 -17.81 3.52
CA ALA A 177 3.51 -18.21 4.27
C ALA A 177 3.10 -18.92 5.59
N ASN A 178 3.77 -20.01 5.93
CA ASN A 178 3.60 -20.58 7.26
C ASN A 178 4.26 -19.66 8.32
N LEU A 179 3.85 -19.80 9.58
CA LEU A 179 4.25 -18.89 10.66
C LEU A 179 5.78 -18.81 10.87
N GLY A 180 6.49 -19.93 10.71
CA GLY A 180 7.96 -20.00 10.84
C GLY A 180 8.66 -19.23 9.73
N VAL A 181 8.18 -19.40 8.51
CA VAL A 181 8.69 -18.72 7.31
C VAL A 181 8.35 -17.24 7.35
N ALA A 182 7.12 -16.88 7.74
CA ALA A 182 6.71 -15.49 7.89
C ALA A 182 7.68 -14.74 8.82
N ARG A 183 8.04 -15.33 9.97
CA ARG A 183 9.05 -14.77 10.88
C ARG A 183 10.42 -14.60 10.23
N SER A 184 10.89 -15.60 9.49
CA SER A 184 12.19 -15.55 8.79
C SER A 184 12.22 -14.45 7.73
N ILE A 185 11.15 -14.33 6.93
CA ILE A 185 11.02 -13.27 5.93
C ILE A 185 10.98 -11.89 6.61
N MET A 186 10.23 -11.75 7.71
CA MET A 186 10.15 -10.50 8.47
C MET A 186 11.48 -10.07 9.06
N GLN A 187 12.34 -11.02 9.47
CA GLN A 187 13.68 -10.74 10.00
C GLN A 187 14.71 -10.43 8.91
N ALA A 188 14.53 -10.94 7.71
CA ALA A 188 15.47 -10.69 6.61
C ALA A 188 15.43 -9.22 6.17
N ASN A 189 16.52 -8.48 6.40
CA ASN A 189 16.60 -7.02 6.21
C ASN A 189 16.83 -6.66 4.73
N LYS A 190 15.80 -6.90 3.87
CA LYS A 190 15.89 -6.63 2.42
C LYS A 190 15.17 -5.36 1.98
N VAL A 191 14.13 -4.93 2.70
CA VAL A 191 13.32 -3.75 2.38
C VAL A 191 12.83 -3.05 3.63
N GLY A 192 12.37 -1.80 3.48
CA GLY A 192 11.84 -0.99 4.57
C GLY A 192 10.48 -1.45 5.08
N TRP A 193 9.67 -2.09 4.23
CA TRP A 193 8.30 -2.49 4.53
C TRP A 193 8.05 -3.93 4.16
N LYS A 194 7.31 -4.66 4.96
CA LYS A 194 6.92 -6.05 4.68
C LYS A 194 5.51 -6.34 5.13
N PHE A 195 4.83 -7.13 4.34
CA PHE A 195 3.61 -7.82 4.69
C PHE A 195 3.79 -9.30 4.39
N VAL A 196 3.54 -10.14 5.37
CA VAL A 196 3.64 -11.61 5.22
C VAL A 196 2.44 -12.23 5.91
N THR A 197 1.63 -13.02 5.16
CA THR A 197 0.45 -13.73 5.66
C THR A 197 0.54 -15.22 5.39
#